data_27dd3404a49af31c0abfa204b2a46b4b
#
_entry.id   27dd3404a49af31c0abfa204b2a46b4b
#
_cell.length_a   1.000
_cell.length_b   1.000
_cell.length_c   1.000
_cell.angle_alpha   90.00
_cell.angle_beta   90.00
_cell.angle_gamma   90.00
#
_symmetry.space_group_name_H-M   'P 1'
#
loop_
_entity.id
_entity.type
_entity.pdbx_description
1 polymer ?
#
loop_
_entity_poly.entity_id
_entity_poly.type
_entity_poly.pdbx_seq_one_letter_code
_entity_poly.pdbx_strand_id
1 'polypeptide(L)'
;KAGYRVISCCNNPVLCFMLEQLASAPTREELLASLSELAASRRGGERLEQKMMALYQTECPGCGRMVQAEAFVWEKEQQTPVARVLNCSACNTSGEFRVTTGDIERLAQIGSDKLHRTRALQRVASPGEEHYENTASALEIYARRPLYVLFTLINRIEALSAPPRTKQLLYMLLLPALDQGTSLWPHPPQRVRPRQLSAPPVIRENNLWAALERAVDLWAAAAATPVTIHHWPELPNAGEISLLPGRLRSLLPLPATSQPQAVITSLPRPGQAFWTLSAIWSGWLWGREAAAPLRSALQRLRYDWNWHARALRSTFATLVSQLSTDAPFFALAPEMEPGFLAAALVAASTAGMAV
;
A
#
# COMPACT_ATOMS: atom_id res chain seq x y z
N LYS A 1 -15.51 -3.04 18.90
CA LYS A 1 -15.37 -3.37 20.35
C LYS A 1 -16.29 -2.56 21.25
N ALA A 2 -16.64 -1.33 20.89
CA ALA A 2 -17.52 -0.47 21.69
C ALA A 2 -19.03 -0.71 21.47
N GLY A 3 -19.41 -1.72 20.69
CA GLY A 3 -20.80 -2.06 20.42
C GLY A 3 -21.54 -1.14 19.44
N TYR A 4 -20.83 -0.23 18.76
CA TYR A 4 -21.43 0.61 17.74
C TYR A 4 -21.75 -0.16 16.45
N ARG A 5 -22.82 0.24 15.77
CA ARG A 5 -23.08 -0.12 14.38
C ARG A 5 -22.26 0.81 13.48
N VAL A 6 -21.47 0.27 12.57
CA VAL A 6 -20.59 1.06 11.71
C VAL A 6 -20.97 0.90 10.26
N ILE A 7 -21.21 1.99 9.55
CA ILE A 7 -21.33 2.01 8.08
C ILE A 7 -20.05 2.64 7.55
N SER A 8 -19.27 1.86 6.79
CA SER A 8 -18.00 2.28 6.21
C SER A 8 -18.14 2.43 4.70
N CYS A 9 -17.73 3.57 4.18
CA CYS A 9 -17.66 3.81 2.73
C CYS A 9 -16.22 4.10 2.33
N CYS A 10 -15.70 3.31 1.43
CA CYS A 10 -14.31 3.43 0.98
C CYS A 10 -14.19 3.19 -0.52
N ASN A 11 -13.70 4.19 -1.26
CA ASN A 11 -13.49 4.11 -2.70
C ASN A 11 -12.10 3.54 -3.08
N ASN A 12 -11.27 3.21 -2.09
CA ASN A 12 -9.92 2.68 -2.31
C ASN A 12 -9.92 1.17 -2.09
N PRO A 13 -9.73 0.34 -3.13
CA PRO A 13 -9.79 -1.12 -3.01
C PRO A 13 -8.76 -1.70 -2.03
N VAL A 14 -7.56 -1.08 -1.94
CA VAL A 14 -6.53 -1.50 -0.98
C VAL A 14 -7.01 -1.29 0.46
N LEU A 15 -7.62 -0.12 0.76
CA LEU A 15 -8.14 0.16 2.09
C LEU A 15 -9.35 -0.72 2.43
N CYS A 16 -10.25 -0.99 1.47
CA CYS A 16 -11.36 -1.92 1.66
C CYS A 16 -10.82 -3.31 2.02
N PHE A 17 -9.88 -3.82 1.24
CA PHE A 17 -9.23 -5.09 1.51
C PHE A 17 -8.53 -5.12 2.88
N MET A 18 -7.81 -4.06 3.25
CA MET A 18 -7.18 -3.98 4.57
C MET A 18 -8.22 -4.02 5.69
N LEU A 19 -9.33 -3.32 5.55
CA LEU A 19 -10.42 -3.33 6.53
C LEU A 19 -11.01 -4.74 6.70
N GLU A 20 -11.32 -5.41 5.59
CA GLU A 20 -11.83 -6.78 5.58
C GLU A 20 -10.87 -7.77 6.25
N GLN A 21 -9.58 -7.68 5.92
CA GLN A 21 -8.57 -8.57 6.51
C GLN A 21 -8.35 -8.28 8.00
N LEU A 22 -8.31 -7.02 8.42
CA LEU A 22 -8.19 -6.65 9.83
C LEU A 22 -9.43 -7.09 10.64
N ALA A 23 -10.61 -6.96 10.07
CA ALA A 23 -11.85 -7.43 10.71
C ALA A 23 -11.91 -8.95 10.85
N SER A 24 -11.29 -9.70 9.93
CA SER A 24 -11.17 -11.15 10.04
C SER A 24 -10.17 -11.61 11.11
N ALA A 25 -9.39 -10.70 11.68
CA ALA A 25 -8.41 -10.88 12.75
C ALA A 25 -7.51 -12.11 12.55
N PRO A 26 -6.71 -12.17 11.47
CA PRO A 26 -5.87 -13.34 11.21
C PRO A 26 -4.85 -13.52 12.34
N THR A 27 -4.64 -14.79 12.72
CA THR A 27 -3.65 -15.11 13.73
C THR A 27 -2.23 -15.10 13.15
N ARG A 28 -1.24 -14.96 14.02
CA ARG A 28 0.18 -15.05 13.63
C ARG A 28 0.49 -16.39 12.96
N GLU A 29 -0.10 -17.47 13.46
CA GLU A 29 0.07 -18.84 12.95
C GLU A 29 -0.49 -18.99 11.54
N GLU A 30 -1.68 -18.43 11.25
CA GLU A 30 -2.28 -18.43 9.90
C GLU A 30 -1.40 -17.67 8.90
N LEU A 31 -0.86 -16.50 9.29
CA LEU A 31 0.03 -15.70 8.47
C LEU A 31 1.35 -16.43 8.19
N LEU A 32 1.97 -17.05 9.21
CA LEU A 32 3.19 -17.84 9.06
C LEU A 32 2.97 -19.09 8.19
N ALA A 33 1.86 -19.81 8.37
CA ALA A 33 1.53 -20.97 7.56
C ALA A 33 1.38 -20.59 6.09
N SER A 34 0.66 -19.49 5.81
CA SER A 34 0.50 -18.97 4.45
C SER A 34 1.85 -18.57 3.82
N LEU A 35 2.70 -17.87 4.57
CA LEU A 35 4.03 -17.48 4.09
C LEU A 35 4.92 -18.70 3.84
N SER A 36 4.87 -19.71 4.71
CA SER A 36 5.62 -20.97 4.58
C SER A 36 5.20 -21.75 3.34
N GLU A 37 3.91 -21.77 3.00
CA GLU A 37 3.41 -22.39 1.77
C GLU A 37 3.95 -21.68 0.52
N LEU A 38 3.94 -20.35 0.51
CA LEU A 38 4.54 -19.56 -0.56
C LEU A 38 6.05 -19.81 -0.66
N ALA A 39 6.77 -19.79 0.47
CA ALA A 39 8.22 -20.04 0.57
C ALA A 39 8.63 -21.39 0.01
N ALA A 40 7.86 -22.44 0.31
CA ALA A 40 8.08 -23.81 -0.13
C ALA A 40 7.77 -24.02 -1.63
N SER A 41 6.96 -23.15 -2.24
CA SER A 41 6.62 -23.27 -3.66
C SER A 41 7.87 -23.20 -4.53
N ARG A 42 7.87 -23.88 -5.70
CA ARG A 42 9.06 -23.98 -6.54
C ARG A 42 8.95 -23.12 -7.80
N ARG A 43 10.08 -22.50 -8.18
CA ARG A 43 10.23 -21.79 -9.46
C ARG A 43 11.52 -22.24 -10.13
N GLY A 44 11.43 -22.95 -11.27
CA GLY A 44 12.62 -23.46 -11.97
C GLY A 44 13.42 -24.48 -11.15
N GLY A 45 12.74 -25.32 -10.35
CA GLY A 45 13.39 -26.35 -9.53
C GLY A 45 13.80 -25.90 -8.12
N GLU A 46 14.01 -24.61 -7.89
CA GLU A 46 14.39 -24.03 -6.57
C GLU A 46 13.18 -23.61 -5.76
N ARG A 47 13.31 -23.61 -4.42
CA ARG A 47 12.34 -23.00 -3.51
C ARG A 47 12.29 -21.50 -3.76
N LEU A 48 11.08 -20.94 -3.75
CA LEU A 48 10.87 -19.51 -4.00
C LEU A 48 11.64 -18.63 -3.01
N GLU A 49 11.57 -18.99 -1.72
CA GLU A 49 12.30 -18.31 -0.65
C GLU A 49 13.80 -18.20 -0.97
N GLN A 50 14.45 -19.33 -1.25
CA GLN A 50 15.88 -19.37 -1.56
C GLN A 50 16.22 -18.48 -2.75
N LYS A 51 15.40 -18.52 -3.80
CA LYS A 51 15.56 -17.70 -4.98
C LYS A 51 15.42 -16.19 -4.70
N MET A 52 14.46 -15.80 -3.88
CA MET A 52 14.26 -14.40 -3.52
C MET A 52 15.36 -13.89 -2.59
N MET A 53 15.73 -14.69 -1.60
CA MET A 53 16.82 -14.36 -0.68
C MET A 53 18.17 -14.24 -1.40
N ALA A 54 18.44 -15.07 -2.41
CA ALA A 54 19.70 -15.01 -3.17
C ALA A 54 19.92 -13.64 -3.84
N LEU A 55 18.85 -12.91 -4.19
CA LEU A 55 18.93 -11.57 -4.77
C LEU A 55 19.46 -10.49 -3.80
N TYR A 56 19.37 -10.76 -2.50
CA TYR A 56 19.80 -9.85 -1.44
C TYR A 56 20.99 -10.40 -0.65
N GLN A 57 21.60 -11.51 -1.07
CA GLN A 57 22.82 -11.99 -0.45
C GLN A 57 24.00 -11.03 -0.71
N THR A 58 24.85 -10.88 0.31
CA THR A 58 26.07 -10.09 0.25
C THR A 58 27.14 -10.68 1.17
N GLU A 59 28.40 -10.38 0.92
CA GLU A 59 29.52 -10.85 1.75
C GLU A 59 29.68 -9.93 2.96
N CYS A 60 29.79 -10.51 4.14
CA CYS A 60 30.08 -9.76 5.37
C CYS A 60 31.53 -9.26 5.36
N PRO A 61 31.78 -7.94 5.53
CA PRO A 61 33.14 -7.41 5.51
C PRO A 61 33.99 -7.83 6.70
N GLY A 62 33.36 -8.30 7.79
CA GLY A 62 34.06 -8.71 9.00
C GLY A 62 34.51 -10.16 9.00
N CYS A 63 33.74 -11.08 8.42
CA CYS A 63 34.04 -12.52 8.50
C CYS A 63 33.97 -13.27 7.15
N GLY A 64 33.69 -12.59 6.03
CA GLY A 64 33.60 -13.18 4.71
C GLY A 64 32.39 -14.08 4.44
N ARG A 65 31.52 -14.31 5.43
CA ARG A 65 30.32 -15.14 5.25
C ARG A 65 29.26 -14.43 4.40
N MET A 66 28.55 -15.22 3.62
CA MET A 66 27.36 -14.73 2.91
C MET A 66 26.22 -14.48 3.91
N VAL A 67 25.68 -13.26 3.90
CA VAL A 67 24.58 -12.81 4.75
C VAL A 67 23.51 -12.13 3.91
N GLN A 68 22.34 -11.90 4.48
CA GLN A 68 21.29 -11.11 3.83
C GLN A 68 21.54 -9.63 4.05
N ALA A 69 21.58 -8.84 2.97
CA ALA A 69 21.48 -7.41 3.09
C ALA A 69 20.05 -7.03 3.53
N GLU A 70 19.94 -6.12 4.48
CA GLU A 70 18.68 -5.50 4.87
C GLU A 70 18.18 -4.55 3.79
N ALA A 71 19.13 -3.84 3.15
CA ALA A 71 18.87 -2.91 2.07
C ALA A 71 20.12 -2.65 1.23
N PHE A 72 19.89 -2.13 0.01
CA PHE A 72 20.91 -1.47 -0.79
C PHE A 72 20.63 0.03 -0.86
N VAL A 73 21.69 0.83 -0.90
CA VAL A 73 21.62 2.29 -0.96
C VAL A 73 21.98 2.73 -2.37
N TRP A 74 21.14 3.61 -2.91
CA TRP A 74 21.31 4.14 -4.26
C TRP A 74 21.37 5.67 -4.21
N GLU A 75 22.19 6.25 -5.02
CA GLU A 75 22.07 7.65 -5.40
C GLU A 75 21.15 7.72 -6.63
N LYS A 76 20.26 8.71 -6.66
CA LYS A 76 19.14 8.79 -7.63
C LYS A 76 19.58 8.68 -9.10
N GLU A 77 20.77 9.17 -9.43
CA GLU A 77 21.28 9.22 -10.82
C GLU A 77 22.18 8.02 -11.16
N GLN A 78 22.43 7.13 -10.20
CA GLN A 78 23.34 6.00 -10.41
C GLN A 78 22.62 4.77 -10.96
N GLN A 79 23.34 4.01 -11.81
CA GLN A 79 22.85 2.76 -12.42
C GLN A 79 23.05 1.54 -11.52
N THR A 80 23.86 1.68 -10.46
CA THR A 80 24.19 0.63 -9.49
C THR A 80 24.09 1.17 -8.07
N PRO A 81 23.80 0.31 -7.07
CA PRO A 81 23.84 0.72 -5.67
C PRO A 81 25.27 1.15 -5.28
N VAL A 82 25.35 2.09 -4.34
CA VAL A 82 26.63 2.61 -3.82
C VAL A 82 27.02 1.94 -2.49
N ALA A 83 26.03 1.52 -1.72
CA ALA A 83 26.28 0.84 -0.44
C ALA A 83 25.26 -0.27 -0.19
N ARG A 84 25.56 -1.10 0.80
CA ARG A 84 24.69 -2.14 1.35
C ARG A 84 24.60 -2.01 2.86
N VAL A 85 23.43 -2.27 3.40
CA VAL A 85 23.16 -2.29 4.84
C VAL A 85 22.97 -3.74 5.26
N LEU A 86 23.70 -4.20 6.24
CA LEU A 86 23.63 -5.57 6.73
C LEU A 86 23.82 -5.66 8.24
N ASN A 87 23.38 -6.79 8.79
CA ASN A 87 23.66 -7.22 10.15
C ASN A 87 24.09 -8.69 10.12
N CYS A 88 25.33 -8.97 10.51
CA CYS A 88 25.91 -10.31 10.55
C CYS A 88 25.87 -10.88 11.95
N SER A 89 24.98 -11.82 12.21
CA SER A 89 24.88 -12.51 13.51
C SER A 89 26.10 -13.38 13.85
N ALA A 90 26.92 -13.75 12.86
CA ALA A 90 28.08 -14.63 13.07
C ALA A 90 29.30 -13.89 13.66
N CYS A 91 29.44 -12.59 13.41
CA CYS A 91 30.57 -11.79 13.91
C CYS A 91 30.13 -10.43 14.48
N ASN A 92 28.83 -10.20 14.62
CA ASN A 92 28.21 -8.95 15.10
C ASN A 92 28.60 -7.69 14.30
N THR A 93 29.10 -7.86 13.07
CA THR A 93 29.34 -6.73 12.16
C THR A 93 28.01 -6.23 11.64
N SER A 94 27.69 -4.96 11.90
CA SER A 94 26.46 -4.32 11.43
C SER A 94 26.74 -2.90 10.93
N GLY A 95 25.92 -2.43 10.00
CA GLY A 95 26.01 -1.06 9.47
C GLY A 95 25.97 -1.00 7.95
N GLU A 96 26.44 0.14 7.45
CA GLU A 96 26.52 0.45 6.03
C GLU A 96 27.94 0.24 5.49
N PHE A 97 28.05 -0.45 4.37
CA PHE A 97 29.32 -0.78 3.72
C PHE A 97 29.20 -0.57 2.21
N ARG A 98 30.30 -0.30 1.55
CA ARG A 98 30.34 -0.24 0.08
C ARG A 98 29.89 -1.56 -0.54
N VAL A 99 29.19 -1.50 -1.69
CA VAL A 99 28.85 -2.70 -2.45
C VAL A 99 30.10 -3.43 -2.93
N THR A 100 29.98 -4.75 -3.08
CA THR A 100 31.01 -5.60 -3.70
C THR A 100 30.72 -5.83 -5.18
N THR A 101 31.70 -6.31 -5.92
CA THR A 101 31.52 -6.79 -7.30
C THR A 101 30.41 -7.85 -7.37
N GLY A 102 30.39 -8.78 -6.41
CA GLY A 102 29.35 -9.81 -6.32
C GLY A 102 27.94 -9.27 -6.13
N ASP A 103 27.75 -8.13 -5.46
CA ASP A 103 26.43 -7.48 -5.32
C ASP A 103 25.95 -6.92 -6.65
N ILE A 104 26.86 -6.33 -7.44
CA ILE A 104 26.59 -5.79 -8.78
C ILE A 104 26.29 -6.91 -9.76
N GLU A 105 27.05 -8.00 -9.73
CA GLU A 105 26.85 -9.19 -10.56
C GLU A 105 25.48 -9.83 -10.31
N ARG A 106 25.05 -9.97 -9.03
CA ARG A 106 23.70 -10.47 -8.69
C ARG A 106 22.61 -9.57 -9.22
N LEU A 107 22.79 -8.26 -9.15
CA LEU A 107 21.84 -7.32 -9.74
C LEU A 107 21.78 -7.48 -11.26
N ALA A 108 22.92 -7.68 -11.92
CA ALA A 108 23.01 -7.88 -13.36
C ALA A 108 22.34 -9.19 -13.83
N GLN A 109 22.34 -10.25 -13.00
CA GLN A 109 21.67 -11.54 -13.29
C GLN A 109 20.16 -11.40 -13.46
N ILE A 110 19.52 -10.37 -12.90
CA ILE A 110 18.09 -10.13 -13.09
C ILE A 110 17.78 -9.81 -14.58
N GLY A 111 18.78 -9.32 -15.32
CA GLY A 111 18.63 -8.95 -16.72
C GLY A 111 17.73 -7.72 -16.92
N SER A 112 17.05 -7.68 -18.08
CA SER A 112 16.16 -6.57 -18.40
C SER A 112 14.82 -6.69 -17.66
N ASP A 113 14.36 -5.57 -17.09
CA ASP A 113 13.04 -5.48 -16.43
C ASP A 113 11.89 -5.13 -17.40
N LYS A 114 12.18 -4.94 -18.70
CA LYS A 114 11.18 -4.51 -19.70
C LYS A 114 9.90 -5.36 -19.66
N LEU A 115 10.04 -6.69 -19.61
CA LEU A 115 8.88 -7.58 -19.58
C LEU A 115 8.04 -7.39 -18.29
N HIS A 116 8.73 -7.29 -17.15
CA HIS A 116 8.04 -7.08 -15.87
C HIS A 116 7.34 -5.70 -15.84
N ARG A 117 8.01 -4.66 -16.34
CA ARG A 117 7.46 -3.31 -16.44
C ARG A 117 6.26 -3.25 -17.40
N THR A 118 6.34 -3.89 -18.56
CA THR A 118 5.21 -4.00 -19.49
C THR A 118 4.02 -4.71 -18.84
N ARG A 119 4.24 -5.84 -18.17
CA ARG A 119 3.17 -6.55 -17.46
C ARG A 119 2.60 -5.74 -16.31
N ALA A 120 3.46 -5.03 -15.56
CA ALA A 120 3.04 -4.14 -14.50
C ALA A 120 2.11 -3.05 -15.00
N LEU A 121 2.45 -2.44 -16.14
CA LEU A 121 1.65 -1.40 -16.76
C LEU A 121 0.32 -1.96 -17.29
N GLN A 122 0.36 -3.09 -18.01
CA GLN A 122 -0.85 -3.72 -18.58
C GLN A 122 -1.89 -4.15 -17.54
N ARG A 123 -1.47 -4.43 -16.30
CA ARG A 123 -2.38 -4.73 -15.18
C ARG A 123 -3.11 -3.50 -14.66
N VAL A 124 -2.68 -2.29 -15.02
CA VAL A 124 -3.25 -1.03 -14.51
C VAL A 124 -3.88 -0.21 -15.62
N ALA A 125 -3.22 -0.12 -16.77
CA ALA A 125 -3.64 0.71 -17.90
C ALA A 125 -3.38 0.02 -19.24
N SER A 126 -4.21 0.34 -20.24
CA SER A 126 -4.05 -0.10 -21.63
C SER A 126 -3.54 1.03 -22.51
N PRO A 127 -2.80 0.71 -23.59
CA PRO A 127 -2.47 1.71 -24.60
C PRO A 127 -3.72 2.43 -25.11
N GLY A 128 -3.63 3.76 -25.22
CA GLY A 128 -4.73 4.62 -25.63
C GLY A 128 -5.62 5.14 -24.50
N GLU A 129 -5.49 4.65 -23.29
CA GLU A 129 -6.16 5.25 -22.13
C GLU A 129 -5.44 6.55 -21.71
N GLU A 130 -6.22 7.59 -21.36
CA GLU A 130 -5.72 8.93 -20.99
C GLU A 130 -4.63 8.92 -19.92
N HIS A 131 -4.69 7.95 -18.99
CA HIS A 131 -3.75 7.84 -17.87
C HIS A 131 -2.57 6.90 -18.15
N TYR A 132 -2.45 6.33 -19.35
CA TYR A 132 -1.44 5.32 -19.67
C TYR A 132 -0.02 5.83 -19.44
N GLU A 133 0.33 6.98 -20.03
CA GLU A 133 1.68 7.57 -19.91
C GLU A 133 2.00 8.00 -18.47
N ASN A 134 1.02 8.56 -17.77
CA ASN A 134 1.19 8.91 -16.36
C ASN A 134 1.38 7.68 -15.49
N THR A 135 0.71 6.57 -15.81
CA THR A 135 0.89 5.29 -15.12
C THR A 135 2.28 4.72 -15.40
N ALA A 136 2.73 4.75 -16.65
CA ALA A 136 4.07 4.32 -17.03
C ALA A 136 5.14 5.12 -16.26
N SER A 137 5.04 6.45 -16.22
CA SER A 137 5.92 7.30 -15.43
C SER A 137 5.86 7.02 -13.93
N ALA A 138 4.66 6.73 -13.38
CA ALA A 138 4.53 6.38 -11.97
C ALA A 138 5.21 5.05 -11.62
N LEU A 139 5.33 4.12 -12.57
CA LEU A 139 6.02 2.84 -12.37
C LEU A 139 7.55 2.97 -12.29
N GLU A 140 8.12 4.10 -12.70
CA GLU A 140 9.57 4.33 -12.64
C GLU A 140 10.11 4.37 -11.21
N ILE A 141 9.23 4.58 -10.21
CA ILE A 141 9.60 4.49 -8.79
C ILE A 141 9.96 3.07 -8.34
N TYR A 142 9.72 2.05 -9.16
CA TYR A 142 10.14 0.68 -8.88
C TYR A 142 11.43 0.38 -9.62
N ALA A 143 12.53 0.21 -8.89
CA ALA A 143 13.79 -0.24 -9.45
C ALA A 143 13.69 -1.69 -9.95
N ARG A 144 14.69 -2.13 -10.73
CA ARG A 144 14.72 -3.44 -11.41
C ARG A 144 14.50 -4.62 -10.46
N ARG A 145 15.25 -4.70 -9.33
CA ARG A 145 15.17 -5.82 -8.39
C ARG A 145 13.83 -5.85 -7.66
N PRO A 146 13.35 -4.77 -7.03
CA PRO A 146 12.01 -4.74 -6.42
C PRO A 146 10.90 -5.14 -7.39
N LEU A 147 10.89 -4.62 -8.61
CA LEU A 147 9.88 -4.95 -9.60
C LEU A 147 9.89 -6.44 -9.96
N TYR A 148 11.09 -7.02 -10.18
CA TYR A 148 11.26 -8.44 -10.43
C TYR A 148 10.75 -9.30 -9.28
N VAL A 149 11.10 -8.95 -8.04
CA VAL A 149 10.68 -9.68 -6.83
C VAL A 149 9.16 -9.62 -6.68
N LEU A 150 8.57 -8.42 -6.73
CA LEU A 150 7.13 -8.22 -6.56
C LEU A 150 6.32 -9.01 -7.60
N PHE A 151 6.69 -8.91 -8.90
CA PHE A 151 5.98 -9.65 -9.94
C PHE A 151 6.22 -11.16 -9.87
N THR A 152 7.37 -11.60 -9.36
CA THR A 152 7.59 -13.01 -9.08
C THR A 152 6.66 -13.50 -7.97
N LEU A 153 6.52 -12.74 -6.90
CA LEU A 153 5.64 -13.06 -5.77
C LEU A 153 4.16 -13.05 -6.19
N ILE A 154 3.70 -12.01 -6.88
CA ILE A 154 2.31 -11.88 -7.36
C ILE A 154 1.95 -13.09 -8.25
N ASN A 155 2.76 -13.34 -9.28
CA ASN A 155 2.50 -14.46 -10.19
C ASN A 155 2.53 -15.82 -9.48
N ARG A 156 3.36 -15.96 -8.44
CA ARG A 156 3.42 -17.21 -7.67
C ARG A 156 2.20 -17.37 -6.79
N ILE A 157 1.74 -16.31 -6.11
CA ILE A 157 0.51 -16.33 -5.29
C ILE A 157 -0.70 -16.68 -6.18
N GLU A 158 -0.80 -16.10 -7.36
CA GLU A 158 -1.87 -16.40 -8.30
C GLU A 158 -1.87 -17.87 -8.73
N ALA A 159 -0.69 -18.41 -9.04
CA ALA A 159 -0.51 -19.80 -9.49
C ALA A 159 -0.53 -20.84 -8.36
N LEU A 160 -0.56 -20.42 -7.10
CA LEU A 160 -0.57 -21.33 -5.97
C LEU A 160 -1.91 -22.08 -5.88
N SER A 161 -1.86 -23.41 -5.79
CA SER A 161 -3.04 -24.24 -5.52
C SER A 161 -3.36 -24.22 -4.03
N ALA A 162 -3.84 -23.05 -3.55
CA ALA A 162 -4.15 -22.81 -2.16
C ALA A 162 -5.59 -22.30 -1.99
N PRO A 163 -6.20 -22.48 -0.81
CA PRO A 163 -7.51 -21.93 -0.50
C PRO A 163 -7.55 -20.41 -0.72
N PRO A 164 -8.71 -19.82 -1.06
CA PRO A 164 -8.85 -18.37 -1.23
C PRO A 164 -8.36 -17.57 -0.01
N ARG A 165 -8.62 -18.07 1.19
CA ARG A 165 -8.16 -17.45 2.45
C ARG A 165 -6.63 -17.32 2.49
N THR A 166 -5.89 -18.38 2.16
CA THR A 166 -4.42 -18.36 2.10
C THR A 166 -3.93 -17.28 1.13
N LYS A 167 -4.53 -17.18 -0.06
CA LYS A 167 -4.17 -16.15 -1.04
C LYS A 167 -4.46 -14.73 -0.53
N GLN A 168 -5.56 -14.52 0.19
CA GLN A 168 -5.88 -13.23 0.81
C GLN A 168 -4.83 -12.87 1.87
N LEU A 169 -4.43 -13.80 2.73
CA LEU A 169 -3.38 -13.58 3.72
C LEU A 169 -2.03 -13.27 3.05
N LEU A 170 -1.69 -13.94 1.96
CA LEU A 170 -0.49 -13.64 1.18
C LEU A 170 -0.52 -12.26 0.54
N TYR A 171 -1.67 -11.82 0.01
CA TYR A 171 -1.82 -10.45 -0.49
C TYR A 171 -1.72 -9.42 0.64
N MET A 172 -2.25 -9.73 1.83
CA MET A 172 -2.11 -8.90 3.02
C MET A 172 -0.62 -8.73 3.41
N LEU A 173 0.15 -9.82 3.43
CA LEU A 173 1.60 -9.81 3.68
C LEU A 173 2.37 -9.05 2.58
N LEU A 174 1.88 -9.08 1.35
CA LEU A 174 2.54 -8.42 0.22
C LEU A 174 2.36 -6.89 0.23
N LEU A 175 1.30 -6.34 0.84
CA LEU A 175 1.04 -4.89 0.85
C LEU A 175 2.22 -4.06 1.40
N PRO A 176 2.82 -4.38 2.56
CA PRO A 176 4.02 -3.67 3.03
C PRO A 176 5.21 -3.81 2.09
N ALA A 177 5.36 -4.95 1.41
CA ALA A 177 6.44 -5.15 0.45
C ALA A 177 6.23 -4.30 -0.84
N LEU A 178 4.98 -4.13 -1.29
CA LEU A 178 4.65 -3.23 -2.39
C LEU A 178 5.05 -1.78 -2.09
N ASP A 179 4.81 -1.31 -0.88
CA ASP A 179 5.20 0.02 -0.42
C ASP A 179 6.72 0.14 -0.24
N GLN A 180 7.35 -0.81 0.45
CA GLN A 180 8.80 -0.83 0.68
C GLN A 180 9.63 -1.07 -0.58
N GLY A 181 9.03 -1.61 -1.64
CA GLY A 181 9.65 -1.81 -2.94
C GLY A 181 9.77 -0.53 -3.78
N THR A 182 9.18 0.58 -3.34
CA THR A 182 9.29 1.86 -4.04
C THR A 182 10.60 2.57 -3.74
N SER A 183 11.10 3.35 -4.67
CA SER A 183 12.25 4.25 -4.49
C SER A 183 11.90 5.52 -3.69
N LEU A 184 10.74 5.57 -3.04
CA LEU A 184 10.33 6.69 -2.20
C LEU A 184 10.92 6.64 -0.78
N TRP A 185 11.59 5.56 -0.42
CA TRP A 185 12.21 5.40 0.90
C TRP A 185 13.58 6.06 0.93
N PRO A 186 13.77 7.10 1.78
CA PRO A 186 15.05 7.77 1.90
C PRO A 186 16.08 6.94 2.68
N HIS A 187 17.35 7.23 2.44
CA HIS A 187 18.45 6.76 3.27
C HIS A 187 19.28 7.95 3.77
N PRO A 188 19.63 8.03 5.05
CA PRO A 188 19.24 7.14 6.15
C PRO A 188 17.72 7.02 6.33
N PRO A 189 17.22 5.92 6.94
CA PRO A 189 15.79 5.72 7.10
C PRO A 189 15.15 6.86 7.88
N GLN A 190 14.12 7.44 7.31
CA GLN A 190 13.26 8.42 7.97
C GLN A 190 11.94 7.77 8.36
N ARG A 191 11.28 8.31 9.38
CA ARG A 191 10.01 7.78 9.88
C ARG A 191 8.90 7.80 8.83
N VAL A 192 8.97 8.74 7.89
CA VAL A 192 7.96 8.94 6.87
C VAL A 192 8.63 9.10 5.51
N ARG A 193 8.17 8.35 4.52
CA ARG A 193 8.58 8.52 3.13
C ARG A 193 8.00 9.81 2.51
N PRO A 194 8.53 10.30 1.39
CA PRO A 194 7.95 11.43 0.66
C PRO A 194 6.47 11.19 0.31
N ARG A 195 5.66 12.23 0.46
CA ARG A 195 4.23 12.17 0.16
C ARG A 195 3.93 12.18 -1.34
N GLN A 196 4.83 12.73 -2.16
CA GLN A 196 4.72 12.79 -3.61
C GLN A 196 5.49 11.63 -4.26
N LEU A 197 5.16 11.31 -5.52
CA LEU A 197 5.92 10.37 -6.35
C LEU A 197 7.24 11.01 -6.83
N SER A 198 8.09 11.34 -5.88
CA SER A 198 9.40 11.94 -6.11
C SER A 198 10.43 11.22 -5.26
N ALA A 199 11.30 10.48 -5.92
CA ALA A 199 12.38 9.78 -5.24
C ALA A 199 13.32 10.78 -4.55
N PRO A 200 13.76 10.51 -3.30
CA PRO A 200 14.77 11.29 -2.60
C PRO A 200 16.13 11.17 -3.31
N PRO A 201 17.09 12.08 -3.02
CA PRO A 201 18.44 12.02 -3.61
C PRO A 201 19.16 10.71 -3.31
N VAL A 202 19.00 10.19 -2.10
CA VAL A 202 19.55 8.90 -1.66
C VAL A 202 18.41 7.98 -1.27
N ILE A 203 18.36 6.82 -1.91
CA ILE A 203 17.26 5.86 -1.88
C ILE A 203 17.67 4.62 -1.12
N ARG A 204 16.77 4.11 -0.28
CA ARG A 204 16.90 2.81 0.37
C ARG A 204 16.08 1.76 -0.38
N GLU A 205 16.72 0.83 -1.05
CA GLU A 205 16.10 -0.35 -1.64
C GLU A 205 16.04 -1.46 -0.58
N ASN A 206 14.88 -1.68 -0.01
CA ASN A 206 14.69 -2.66 1.06
C ASN A 206 14.68 -4.09 0.56
N ASN A 207 15.09 -5.04 1.41
CA ASN A 207 14.94 -6.47 1.17
C ASN A 207 13.46 -6.85 1.29
N LEU A 208 12.83 -7.17 0.16
CA LEU A 208 11.38 -7.40 0.10
C LEU A 208 10.97 -8.76 0.67
N TRP A 209 11.86 -9.76 0.68
CA TRP A 209 11.56 -11.02 1.38
C TRP A 209 11.52 -10.79 2.89
N ALA A 210 12.51 -10.10 3.44
CA ALA A 210 12.48 -9.70 4.83
C ALA A 210 11.30 -8.77 5.18
N ALA A 211 10.80 -7.99 4.21
CA ALA A 211 9.58 -7.20 4.40
C ALA A 211 8.33 -8.09 4.55
N LEU A 212 8.22 -9.20 3.80
CA LEU A 212 7.14 -10.17 3.98
C LEU A 212 7.19 -10.85 5.36
N GLU A 213 8.39 -11.23 5.82
CA GLU A 213 8.58 -11.85 7.13
C GLU A 213 8.16 -10.89 8.26
N ARG A 214 8.60 -9.64 8.20
CA ARG A 214 8.20 -8.60 9.16
C ARG A 214 6.71 -8.25 9.11
N ALA A 215 6.08 -8.41 7.94
CA ALA A 215 4.65 -8.16 7.79
C ALA A 215 3.79 -9.11 8.64
N VAL A 216 4.27 -10.32 8.94
CA VAL A 216 3.57 -11.27 9.84
C VAL A 216 3.32 -10.64 11.20
N ASP A 217 4.36 -10.13 11.84
CA ASP A 217 4.24 -9.52 13.17
C ASP A 217 3.49 -8.18 13.12
N LEU A 218 3.67 -7.40 12.05
CA LEU A 218 2.95 -6.15 11.82
C LEU A 218 1.43 -6.39 11.80
N TRP A 219 0.97 -7.36 11.03
CA TRP A 219 -0.45 -7.64 10.87
C TRP A 219 -1.03 -8.37 12.09
N ALA A 220 -0.30 -9.30 12.69
CA ALA A 220 -0.72 -9.96 13.92
C ALA A 220 -0.91 -8.97 15.08
N ALA A 221 -0.01 -7.97 15.20
CA ALA A 221 -0.14 -6.91 16.20
C ALA A 221 -1.30 -5.94 15.92
N ALA A 222 -1.62 -5.70 14.63
CA ALA A 222 -2.74 -4.85 14.23
C ALA A 222 -4.09 -5.57 14.34
N ALA A 223 -4.10 -6.90 14.24
CA ALA A 223 -5.31 -7.71 14.32
C ALA A 223 -5.91 -7.64 15.72
N ALA A 224 -7.17 -7.32 15.75
CA ALA A 224 -7.95 -7.23 16.98
C ALA A 224 -8.89 -8.45 17.13
N THR A 225 -9.92 -8.32 17.92
CA THR A 225 -11.03 -9.30 17.97
C THR A 225 -11.74 -9.32 16.60
N PRO A 226 -12.13 -10.49 16.09
CA PRO A 226 -12.89 -10.58 14.84
C PRO A 226 -14.16 -9.71 14.89
N VAL A 227 -14.50 -9.08 13.77
CA VAL A 227 -15.69 -8.27 13.58
C VAL A 227 -16.40 -8.73 12.32
N THR A 228 -17.71 -8.94 12.40
CA THR A 228 -18.51 -9.30 11.24
C THR A 228 -18.61 -8.10 10.28
N ILE A 229 -18.30 -8.35 9.01
CA ILE A 229 -18.51 -7.37 7.93
C ILE A 229 -19.64 -7.86 7.04
N HIS A 230 -20.61 -6.99 6.86
CA HIS A 230 -21.65 -7.10 5.83
C HIS A 230 -21.31 -6.22 4.64
N HIS A 231 -21.85 -6.53 3.48
CA HIS A 231 -21.76 -5.63 2.33
C HIS A 231 -23.03 -4.80 2.21
N TRP A 232 -22.83 -3.50 2.00
CA TRP A 232 -23.95 -2.59 1.73
C TRP A 232 -24.83 -3.13 0.57
N PRO A 233 -26.19 -3.09 0.65
CA PRO A 233 -27.00 -2.30 1.61
C PRO A 233 -27.40 -3.02 2.90
N GLU A 234 -26.85 -4.15 3.25
CA GLU A 234 -27.15 -4.85 4.49
C GLU A 234 -26.66 -3.99 5.68
N LEU A 235 -27.58 -3.67 6.61
CA LEU A 235 -27.26 -2.85 7.78
C LEU A 235 -26.62 -3.70 8.88
N PRO A 236 -25.60 -3.16 9.59
CA PRO A 236 -24.90 -3.91 10.63
C PRO A 236 -25.71 -3.95 11.94
N ASN A 237 -25.53 -5.01 12.70
CA ASN A 237 -25.96 -5.06 14.10
C ASN A 237 -24.93 -4.33 15.00
N ALA A 238 -25.23 -4.29 16.31
CA ALA A 238 -24.30 -3.74 17.29
C ALA A 238 -22.96 -4.48 17.29
N GLY A 239 -21.87 -3.76 17.12
CA GLY A 239 -20.50 -4.32 17.04
C GLY A 239 -20.09 -4.79 15.65
N GLU A 240 -20.92 -4.65 14.63
CA GLU A 240 -20.63 -5.06 13.24
C GLU A 240 -20.39 -3.87 12.31
N ILE A 241 -19.88 -4.16 11.11
CA ILE A 241 -19.57 -3.18 10.07
C ILE A 241 -20.35 -3.52 8.80
N SER A 242 -21.01 -2.53 8.20
CA SER A 242 -21.44 -2.61 6.79
C SER A 242 -20.45 -1.85 5.92
N LEU A 243 -19.87 -2.50 4.94
CA LEU A 243 -18.86 -1.93 4.04
C LEU A 243 -19.46 -1.68 2.65
N LEU A 244 -19.36 -0.45 2.18
CA LEU A 244 -19.55 -0.08 0.78
C LEU A 244 -18.18 0.12 0.11
N PRO A 245 -17.71 -0.80 -0.73
CA PRO A 245 -16.53 -0.58 -1.56
C PRO A 245 -16.89 0.34 -2.74
N GLY A 246 -16.97 1.64 -2.50
CA GLY A 246 -17.46 2.59 -3.50
C GLY A 246 -17.42 4.04 -3.07
N ARG A 247 -18.07 4.87 -3.88
CA ARG A 247 -18.15 6.32 -3.64
C ARG A 247 -19.26 6.64 -2.64
N LEU A 248 -19.04 7.65 -1.81
CA LEU A 248 -20.04 8.13 -0.83
C LEU A 248 -21.41 8.40 -1.45
N ARG A 249 -21.46 8.96 -2.66
CA ARG A 249 -22.75 9.19 -3.38
C ARG A 249 -23.57 7.92 -3.62
N SER A 250 -22.92 6.76 -3.63
CA SER A 250 -23.60 5.46 -3.78
C SER A 250 -24.13 4.91 -2.45
N LEU A 251 -23.70 5.51 -1.33
CA LEU A 251 -24.22 5.24 -0.01
C LEU A 251 -25.53 6.00 0.28
N LEU A 252 -25.69 7.15 -0.36
CA LEU A 252 -26.75 8.11 -0.04
C LEU A 252 -27.93 8.05 -1.02
N PRO A 253 -29.16 8.30 -0.57
CA PRO A 253 -29.54 8.59 0.82
C PRO A 253 -29.42 7.38 1.73
N LEU A 254 -29.12 7.63 2.99
CA LEU A 254 -29.12 6.58 4.00
C LEU A 254 -30.55 6.12 4.31
N PRO A 255 -30.76 4.82 4.60
CA PRO A 255 -32.05 4.35 5.10
C PRO A 255 -32.45 5.10 6.38
N ALA A 256 -33.73 5.44 6.52
CA ALA A 256 -34.24 6.15 7.71
C ALA A 256 -33.95 5.43 9.03
N THR A 257 -33.76 4.11 8.97
CA THR A 257 -33.43 3.27 10.13
C THR A 257 -31.96 3.34 10.54
N SER A 258 -31.07 3.90 9.72
CA SER A 258 -29.63 3.95 10.03
C SER A 258 -29.27 5.01 11.06
N GLN A 259 -29.92 6.19 11.03
CA GLN A 259 -29.78 7.31 11.99
C GLN A 259 -28.34 7.48 12.50
N PRO A 260 -27.39 7.92 11.67
CA PRO A 260 -26.00 8.02 12.07
C PRO A 260 -25.83 9.07 13.17
N GLN A 261 -25.18 8.68 14.26
CA GLN A 261 -24.96 9.52 15.44
C GLN A 261 -23.65 10.30 15.37
N ALA A 262 -22.72 9.88 14.50
CA ALA A 262 -21.45 10.56 14.30
C ALA A 262 -20.85 10.18 12.94
N VAL A 263 -19.98 11.05 12.42
CA VAL A 263 -19.12 10.76 11.28
C VAL A 263 -17.66 10.82 11.72
N ILE A 264 -16.88 9.81 11.32
CA ILE A 264 -15.43 9.78 11.51
C ILE A 264 -14.80 9.56 10.15
N THR A 265 -13.91 10.46 9.72
CA THR A 265 -13.24 10.37 8.43
C THR A 265 -11.81 10.86 8.50
N SER A 266 -10.98 10.44 7.54
CA SER A 266 -9.72 11.10 7.26
C SER A 266 -9.90 11.96 6.02
N LEU A 267 -9.53 13.24 6.10
CA LEU A 267 -9.67 14.15 4.96
C LEU A 267 -8.70 13.75 3.85
N PRO A 268 -9.20 13.50 2.63
CA PRO A 268 -8.34 13.16 1.50
C PRO A 268 -7.53 14.38 1.07
N ARG A 269 -6.22 14.24 0.99
CA ARG A 269 -5.37 15.26 0.37
C ARG A 269 -5.13 14.91 -1.09
N PRO A 270 -5.40 15.83 -2.04
CA PRO A 270 -5.09 15.60 -3.44
C PRO A 270 -3.59 15.53 -3.70
N GLY A 271 -3.18 14.81 -4.74
CA GLY A 271 -1.79 14.75 -5.19
C GLY A 271 -0.83 13.89 -4.35
N GLN A 272 -1.32 13.13 -3.38
CA GLN A 272 -0.49 12.21 -2.62
C GLN A 272 -0.15 10.95 -3.43
N ALA A 273 1.11 10.50 -3.31
CA ALA A 273 1.60 9.25 -3.90
C ALA A 273 0.73 8.05 -3.53
N PHE A 274 0.20 8.02 -2.31
CA PHE A 274 -0.63 6.93 -1.80
C PHE A 274 -1.82 6.58 -2.71
N TRP A 275 -2.50 7.57 -3.29
CA TRP A 275 -3.64 7.31 -4.18
C TRP A 275 -3.21 6.67 -5.50
N THR A 276 -2.12 7.17 -6.09
CA THR A 276 -1.54 6.58 -7.31
C THR A 276 -1.00 5.18 -7.04
N LEU A 277 -0.30 4.98 -5.93
CA LEU A 277 0.20 3.67 -5.51
C LEU A 277 -0.93 2.69 -5.26
N SER A 278 -1.99 3.11 -4.56
CA SER A 278 -3.16 2.26 -4.33
C SER A 278 -3.83 1.83 -5.65
N ALA A 279 -3.91 2.72 -6.65
CA ALA A 279 -4.42 2.36 -7.97
C ALA A 279 -3.53 1.31 -8.64
N ILE A 280 -2.21 1.49 -8.61
CA ILE A 280 -1.23 0.54 -9.15
C ILE A 280 -1.36 -0.81 -8.44
N TRP A 281 -1.35 -0.83 -7.10
CA TRP A 281 -1.45 -2.07 -6.32
C TRP A 281 -2.78 -2.78 -6.52
N SER A 282 -3.89 -2.05 -6.63
CA SER A 282 -5.20 -2.64 -6.95
C SER A 282 -5.15 -3.38 -8.28
N GLY A 283 -4.58 -2.75 -9.33
CA GLY A 283 -4.40 -3.37 -10.63
C GLY A 283 -3.48 -4.60 -10.58
N TRP A 284 -2.39 -4.53 -9.81
CA TRP A 284 -1.44 -5.63 -9.71
C TRP A 284 -2.01 -6.85 -8.98
N LEU A 285 -2.79 -6.62 -7.92
CA LEU A 285 -3.31 -7.69 -7.06
C LEU A 285 -4.62 -8.29 -7.58
N TRP A 286 -5.52 -7.45 -8.14
CA TRP A 286 -6.88 -7.87 -8.48
C TRP A 286 -7.27 -7.60 -9.93
N GLY A 287 -6.32 -7.14 -10.74
CA GLY A 287 -6.55 -6.85 -12.15
C GLY A 287 -7.01 -5.41 -12.41
N ARG A 288 -6.98 -5.02 -13.69
CA ARG A 288 -7.19 -3.64 -14.14
C ARG A 288 -8.50 -3.01 -13.69
N GLU A 289 -9.58 -3.78 -13.66
CA GLU A 289 -10.88 -3.27 -13.22
C GLU A 289 -10.89 -2.83 -11.75
N ALA A 290 -10.06 -3.45 -10.92
CA ALA A 290 -9.89 -3.04 -9.52
C ALA A 290 -9.22 -1.66 -9.37
N ALA A 291 -8.46 -1.20 -10.37
CA ALA A 291 -7.88 0.15 -10.38
C ALA A 291 -8.89 1.23 -10.81
N ALA A 292 -10.02 0.85 -11.42
CA ALA A 292 -11.01 1.79 -12.00
C ALA A 292 -11.53 2.85 -11.00
N PRO A 293 -11.81 2.55 -9.72
CA PRO A 293 -12.24 3.56 -8.75
C PRO A 293 -11.23 4.69 -8.55
N LEU A 294 -9.94 4.44 -8.79
CA LEU A 294 -8.83 5.36 -8.57
C LEU A 294 -8.20 5.90 -9.88
N ARG A 295 -8.86 5.76 -11.03
CA ARG A 295 -8.33 6.26 -12.32
C ARG A 295 -7.96 7.74 -12.29
N SER A 296 -8.73 8.57 -11.59
CA SER A 296 -8.42 9.99 -11.43
C SER A 296 -7.07 10.26 -10.72
N ALA A 297 -6.67 9.37 -9.83
CA ALA A 297 -5.34 9.45 -9.19
C ALA A 297 -4.20 9.12 -10.17
N LEU A 298 -4.46 8.26 -11.16
CA LEU A 298 -3.50 7.93 -12.22
C LEU A 298 -3.34 9.05 -13.24
N GLN A 299 -4.37 9.89 -13.45
CA GLN A 299 -4.29 11.08 -14.31
C GLN A 299 -3.33 12.14 -13.76
N ARG A 300 -3.02 12.10 -12.45
CA ARG A 300 -2.08 13.01 -11.78
C ARG A 300 -2.37 14.49 -12.03
N LEU A 301 -3.65 14.85 -12.06
CA LEU A 301 -4.10 16.24 -12.26
C LEU A 301 -3.59 17.12 -11.12
N ARG A 302 -3.25 18.36 -11.47
CA ARG A 302 -2.91 19.38 -10.47
C ARG A 302 -4.20 20.00 -9.94
N TYR A 303 -4.30 20.09 -8.62
CA TYR A 303 -5.43 20.68 -7.92
C TYR A 303 -4.93 21.82 -7.06
N ASP A 304 -5.69 22.93 -7.03
CA ASP A 304 -5.49 24.02 -6.09
C ASP A 304 -6.39 23.87 -4.85
N TRP A 305 -6.13 24.69 -3.85
CA TRP A 305 -6.90 24.65 -2.60
C TRP A 305 -8.35 25.10 -2.78
N ASN A 306 -8.66 25.95 -3.77
CA ASN A 306 -10.03 26.35 -4.07
C ASN A 306 -10.84 25.20 -4.66
N TRP A 307 -10.23 24.45 -5.58
CA TRP A 307 -10.84 23.22 -6.09
C TRP A 307 -11.09 22.24 -4.96
N HIS A 308 -10.09 22.05 -4.07
CA HIS A 308 -10.19 21.12 -2.94
C HIS A 308 -11.31 21.52 -1.97
N ALA A 309 -11.39 22.80 -1.60
CA ALA A 309 -12.47 23.32 -0.76
C ALA A 309 -13.86 23.08 -1.37
N ARG A 310 -14.03 23.30 -2.68
CA ARG A 310 -15.29 23.05 -3.38
C ARG A 310 -15.67 21.57 -3.39
N ALA A 311 -14.69 20.68 -3.61
CA ALA A 311 -14.91 19.23 -3.58
C ALA A 311 -15.32 18.73 -2.19
N LEU A 312 -14.63 19.18 -1.15
CA LEU A 312 -14.99 18.87 0.25
C LEU A 312 -16.35 19.43 0.63
N ARG A 313 -16.64 20.69 0.27
CA ARG A 313 -17.95 21.31 0.54
C ARG A 313 -19.10 20.49 -0.03
N SER A 314 -18.97 20.03 -1.28
CA SER A 314 -20.02 19.19 -1.90
C SER A 314 -20.24 17.91 -1.09
N THR A 315 -19.17 17.28 -0.62
CA THR A 315 -19.22 16.06 0.19
C THR A 315 -19.84 16.35 1.56
N PHE A 316 -19.42 17.41 2.24
CA PHE A 316 -19.93 17.79 3.57
C PHE A 316 -21.41 18.17 3.52
N ALA A 317 -21.83 19.00 2.55
CA ALA A 317 -23.23 19.37 2.39
C ALA A 317 -24.13 18.14 2.20
N THR A 318 -23.67 17.15 1.43
CA THR A 318 -24.42 15.90 1.23
C THR A 318 -24.51 15.09 2.52
N LEU A 319 -23.44 15.04 3.33
CA LEU A 319 -23.44 14.35 4.62
C LEU A 319 -24.33 15.07 5.64
N VAL A 320 -24.21 16.39 5.76
CA VAL A 320 -25.01 17.20 6.70
C VAL A 320 -26.50 16.99 6.48
N SER A 321 -26.95 16.87 5.24
CA SER A 321 -28.38 16.59 4.94
C SER A 321 -28.90 15.23 5.44
N GLN A 322 -28.02 14.33 5.85
CA GLN A 322 -28.34 12.97 6.33
C GLN A 322 -28.13 12.79 7.84
N LEU A 323 -27.60 13.81 8.51
CA LEU A 323 -27.23 13.77 9.92
C LEU A 323 -28.23 14.59 10.75
N SER A 324 -28.39 14.25 12.03
CA SER A 324 -29.04 15.12 12.99
C SER A 324 -28.21 16.38 13.24
N THR A 325 -28.85 17.48 13.60
CA THR A 325 -28.22 18.79 13.82
C THR A 325 -27.02 18.72 14.79
N ASP A 326 -27.12 17.84 15.80
CA ASP A 326 -26.10 17.71 16.85
C ASP A 326 -25.11 16.58 16.63
N ALA A 327 -25.16 15.92 15.46
CA ALA A 327 -24.25 14.81 15.18
C ALA A 327 -22.80 15.30 15.01
N PRO A 328 -21.85 14.85 15.84
CA PRO A 328 -20.45 15.27 15.72
C PRO A 328 -19.81 14.71 14.45
N PHE A 329 -18.95 15.55 13.85
CA PHE A 329 -18.15 15.20 12.68
C PHE A 329 -16.66 15.28 13.04
N PHE A 330 -16.00 14.14 13.11
CA PHE A 330 -14.57 14.02 13.40
C PHE A 330 -13.79 13.82 12.12
N ALA A 331 -12.99 14.83 11.74
CA ALA A 331 -12.14 14.80 10.57
C ALA A 331 -10.66 14.75 10.96
N LEU A 332 -9.98 13.65 10.65
CA LEU A 332 -8.53 13.56 10.84
C LEU A 332 -7.82 14.27 9.68
N ALA A 333 -7.09 15.33 10.01
CA ALA A 333 -6.21 16.01 9.05
C ALA A 333 -4.86 15.29 8.99
N PRO A 334 -4.43 14.75 7.83
CA PRO A 334 -3.19 14.00 7.71
C PRO A 334 -1.93 14.88 7.81
N GLU A 335 -2.10 16.21 7.77
CA GLU A 335 -1.01 17.17 7.85
C GLU A 335 -1.49 18.56 8.28
N MET A 336 -0.54 19.36 8.71
CA MET A 336 -0.76 20.74 9.21
C MET A 336 -0.47 21.82 8.17
N GLU A 337 -0.51 21.50 6.86
CA GLU A 337 -0.32 22.52 5.82
C GLU A 337 -1.46 23.56 5.86
N PRO A 338 -1.14 24.87 5.99
CA PRO A 338 -2.17 25.90 6.19
C PRO A 338 -3.23 25.93 5.07
N GLY A 339 -2.84 25.75 3.81
CA GLY A 339 -3.77 25.71 2.68
C GLY A 339 -4.73 24.53 2.74
N PHE A 340 -4.26 23.36 3.18
CA PHE A 340 -5.09 22.17 3.36
C PHE A 340 -6.12 22.38 4.48
N LEU A 341 -5.67 22.87 5.64
CA LEU A 341 -6.55 23.13 6.78
C LEU A 341 -7.58 24.24 6.47
N ALA A 342 -7.15 25.33 5.85
CA ALA A 342 -8.04 26.41 5.45
C ALA A 342 -9.11 25.92 4.45
N ALA A 343 -8.74 25.11 3.47
CA ALA A 343 -9.69 24.53 2.53
C ALA A 343 -10.73 23.65 3.22
N ALA A 344 -10.30 22.84 4.20
CA ALA A 344 -11.20 21.97 4.98
C ALA A 344 -12.16 22.77 5.86
N LEU A 345 -11.66 23.78 6.60
CA LEU A 345 -12.46 24.62 7.47
C LEU A 345 -13.49 25.47 6.69
N VAL A 346 -13.05 26.09 5.58
CA VAL A 346 -13.94 26.83 4.68
C VAL A 346 -15.02 25.91 4.09
N ALA A 347 -14.65 24.69 3.69
CA ALA A 347 -15.61 23.72 3.19
C ALA A 347 -16.64 23.33 4.24
N ALA A 348 -16.22 23.05 5.48
CA ALA A 348 -17.10 22.68 6.60
C ALA A 348 -18.07 23.82 6.94
N SER A 349 -17.53 25.04 7.17
CA SER A 349 -18.34 26.24 7.48
C SER A 349 -19.36 26.54 6.38
N THR A 350 -18.94 26.51 5.11
CA THR A 350 -19.85 26.78 3.96
C THR A 350 -20.85 25.65 3.68
N ALA A 351 -20.64 24.45 4.25
CA ALA A 351 -21.59 23.34 4.23
C ALA A 351 -22.59 23.39 5.40
N GLY A 352 -22.50 24.41 6.28
CA GLY A 352 -23.40 24.58 7.45
C GLY A 352 -22.95 23.83 8.70
N MET A 353 -21.71 23.38 8.78
CA MET A 353 -21.15 22.81 10.00
C MET A 353 -20.66 23.88 10.95
N ALA A 354 -20.92 23.73 12.23
CA ALA A 354 -20.23 24.49 13.28
C ALA A 354 -18.82 23.90 13.43
N VAL A 355 -17.79 24.77 13.34
CA VAL A 355 -16.39 24.37 13.35
C VAL A 355 -15.71 24.88 14.62
#